data_e64b30b98dfc8765a251a0ebe6ce28af
#
_entry.id   e64b30b98dfc8765a251a0ebe6ce28af
#
_cell.length_a   1.000
_cell.length_b   1.000
_cell.length_c   1.000
_cell.angle_alpha   90.00
_cell.angle_beta   90.00
_cell.angle_gamma   90.00
#
_symmetry.space_group_name_H-M   'P 1'
#
loop_
_entity.id
_entity.type
_entity.pdbx_description
1 polymer ?
#
loop_
_entity_poly.entity_id
_entity_poly.type
_entity_poly.pdbx_seq_one_letter_code
_entity_poly.pdbx_strand_id
1 'polypeptide(L)'
;MNRDAKSGQEIEFEANGSGEKSGIREGSAWSRREFLANSAGLAAAGALGGLVADVPLSAREITKRGSATDSPDRAAAPTPGKPLRIIIDTDPGIDDAMAIFLALRSPELKVEAITPVCGNVPLEFTLPNALRLVEIAGRTDVPVAAGASQPLLRRLATASHVHGANGLAGVDFPEPKIKPVSETAPEIIRRIVRENPGEITLVAVGPLTNVALALRADPELAGMIPAITIMGGSLSGGNITPAAEFNLYVDPEAARIVFDANIPLTMVGLDVTHKCLLSEQQIKQLEAANNPVSQAAGKIMRATYERMSKGGEVTVIALHDALAVASLIDPGVITRKNYYVEVETEGEWTAGETLGWDGSRPIRRSAPMETSAPEPPPAEIPYKPNAQVAVGVDPDRLFNLLIPRLTGNAA
;
A
#
# COMPACT_ATOMS: atom_id res chain seq x y z
N MET A 1 46.62 -12.78 -54.45
CA MET A 1 46.94 -14.21 -54.29
C MET A 1 46.00 -14.77 -53.28
N ASN A 2 45.12 -15.56 -53.82
CA ASN A 2 44.45 -16.80 -53.38
C ASN A 2 43.67 -16.76 -52.04
N ARG A 3 42.31 -16.89 -52.10
CA ARG A 3 41.47 -18.14 -52.28
C ARG A 3 41.62 -19.03 -51.05
N ASP A 4 40.59 -19.55 -50.32
CA ASP A 4 39.29 -20.13 -50.63
C ASP A 4 38.54 -20.27 -49.29
N ALA A 5 37.27 -20.02 -49.10
CA ALA A 5 36.02 -20.73 -49.39
C ALA A 5 35.85 -22.12 -48.70
N LYS A 6 34.66 -22.26 -48.13
CA LYS A 6 33.83 -23.46 -47.78
C LYS A 6 33.64 -23.65 -46.27
N SER A 7 32.53 -24.06 -45.73
CA SER A 7 31.20 -24.50 -46.27
C SER A 7 30.27 -24.62 -45.08
N GLY A 8 28.95 -24.39 -45.28
CA GLY A 8 27.89 -24.63 -44.30
C GLY A 8 27.65 -26.13 -44.06
N GLN A 9 27.01 -26.41 -42.95
CA GLN A 9 26.24 -27.65 -42.76
C GLN A 9 24.94 -27.31 -42.05
N GLU A 10 23.86 -27.39 -42.82
CA GLU A 10 22.51 -27.60 -42.33
C GLU A 10 22.43 -29.02 -41.78
N ILE A 11 21.83 -29.17 -40.61
CA ILE A 11 21.41 -30.46 -40.07
C ILE A 11 19.88 -30.49 -40.11
N GLU A 12 19.34 -31.16 -41.11
CA GLU A 12 17.97 -31.66 -41.15
C GLU A 12 17.81 -32.76 -40.08
N PHE A 13 16.77 -32.69 -39.30
CA PHE A 13 16.25 -33.83 -38.54
C PHE A 13 14.95 -34.30 -39.13
N GLU A 14 14.98 -35.44 -39.74
CA GLU A 14 13.83 -36.20 -40.21
C GLU A 14 12.92 -36.63 -39.05
N ALA A 15 11.63 -36.45 -39.28
CA ALA A 15 10.56 -37.01 -38.47
C ALA A 15 10.36 -38.49 -38.81
N ASN A 16 10.37 -39.37 -37.82
CA ASN A 16 9.70 -40.65 -37.93
C ASN A 16 8.82 -40.92 -36.71
N GLY A 17 7.56 -41.18 -37.03
CA GLY A 17 6.44 -41.24 -36.12
C GLY A 17 6.25 -42.58 -35.43
N SER A 18 5.41 -42.50 -34.45
CA SER A 18 4.31 -43.43 -34.18
C SER A 18 3.60 -42.99 -32.89
N GLY A 19 2.42 -42.51 -33.01
CA GLY A 19 1.13 -42.81 -32.42
C GLY A 19 1.03 -42.86 -30.88
N GLU A 20 0.44 -41.82 -30.33
CA GLU A 20 -0.72 -42.00 -29.43
C GLU A 20 -1.43 -40.64 -29.24
N LYS A 21 -2.68 -40.58 -29.72
CA LYS A 21 -3.58 -39.43 -29.55
C LYS A 21 -4.21 -39.49 -28.17
N SER A 22 -3.70 -38.73 -27.19
CA SER A 22 -4.50 -38.38 -26.03
C SER A 22 -5.21 -37.04 -26.30
N GLY A 23 -6.50 -37.10 -26.53
CA GLY A 23 -7.35 -35.96 -26.82
C GLY A 23 -7.49 -35.06 -25.57
N ILE A 24 -6.88 -33.89 -25.62
CA ILE A 24 -7.27 -32.78 -24.74
C ILE A 24 -8.49 -32.14 -25.41
N ARG A 25 -9.66 -32.31 -24.79
CA ARG A 25 -10.87 -31.60 -25.17
C ARG A 25 -10.66 -30.11 -24.85
N GLU A 26 -10.64 -29.28 -25.86
CA GLU A 26 -10.83 -27.84 -25.74
C GLU A 26 -12.17 -27.60 -25.01
N GLY A 27 -12.13 -26.91 -23.87
CA GLY A 27 -13.30 -26.49 -23.14
C GLY A 27 -14.08 -25.48 -23.96
N SER A 28 -15.26 -25.87 -24.44
CA SER A 28 -16.21 -24.98 -25.11
C SER A 28 -16.61 -23.84 -24.19
N ALA A 29 -16.36 -22.61 -24.62
CA ALA A 29 -16.88 -21.41 -23.98
C ALA A 29 -18.41 -21.45 -24.00
N TRP A 30 -19.01 -21.36 -22.84
CA TRP A 30 -20.47 -21.32 -22.68
C TRP A 30 -21.00 -20.01 -23.28
N SER A 31 -22.06 -20.10 -24.08
CA SER A 31 -22.74 -18.90 -24.57
C SER A 31 -23.56 -18.26 -23.43
N ARG A 32 -23.77 -16.93 -23.50
CA ARG A 32 -24.61 -16.20 -22.52
C ARG A 32 -25.98 -16.83 -22.30
N ARG A 33 -26.52 -17.53 -23.30
CA ARG A 33 -27.85 -18.19 -23.26
C ARG A 33 -27.81 -19.49 -22.44
N GLU A 34 -26.70 -20.22 -22.47
CA GLU A 34 -26.51 -21.47 -21.67
C GLU A 34 -26.23 -21.15 -20.21
N PHE A 35 -25.56 -20.03 -19.93
CA PHE A 35 -25.35 -19.55 -18.55
C PHE A 35 -26.67 -19.14 -17.87
N LEU A 36 -27.57 -18.46 -18.60
CA LEU A 36 -28.87 -18.03 -18.06
C LEU A 36 -29.88 -19.18 -17.91
N ALA A 37 -29.77 -20.24 -18.72
CA ALA A 37 -30.65 -21.41 -18.61
C ALA A 37 -30.31 -22.28 -17.39
N ASN A 38 -29.03 -22.36 -16.99
CA ASN A 38 -28.60 -23.13 -15.81
C ASN A 38 -28.82 -22.40 -14.47
N SER A 39 -28.93 -21.08 -14.46
CA SER A 39 -29.26 -20.31 -13.25
C SER A 39 -30.75 -20.31 -12.88
N ALA A 40 -31.63 -20.65 -13.80
CA ALA A 40 -33.10 -20.77 -13.54
C ALA A 40 -33.52 -22.12 -12.90
N GLY A 41 -32.64 -23.10 -12.84
CA GLY A 41 -32.92 -24.44 -12.30
C GLY A 41 -32.78 -24.63 -10.78
N LEU A 42 -32.25 -23.64 -10.04
CA LEU A 42 -32.00 -23.74 -8.59
C LEU A 42 -33.03 -23.00 -7.71
N ALA A 43 -34.09 -22.46 -8.26
CA ALA A 43 -35.11 -21.71 -7.51
C ALA A 43 -36.37 -22.51 -7.15
N ALA A 44 -36.42 -23.83 -7.37
CA ALA A 44 -37.62 -24.64 -7.18
C ALA A 44 -37.42 -25.85 -6.26
N ALA A 45 -36.77 -25.69 -5.10
CA ALA A 45 -36.81 -26.72 -4.04
C ALA A 45 -36.56 -26.07 -2.65
N GLY A 46 -37.61 -25.57 -2.02
CA GLY A 46 -37.50 -25.00 -0.68
C GLY A 46 -38.81 -24.44 -0.10
N ALA A 47 -39.94 -25.11 -0.34
CA ALA A 47 -41.18 -24.82 0.37
C ALA A 47 -41.48 -25.97 1.31
N LEU A 48 -40.93 -25.96 2.50
CA LEU A 48 -41.44 -26.70 3.66
C LEU A 48 -41.23 -25.86 4.91
N GLY A 49 -42.38 -25.58 5.56
CA GLY A 49 -42.52 -24.65 6.65
C GLY A 49 -41.77 -25.03 7.93
N GLY A 50 -41.39 -24.02 8.64
CA GLY A 50 -40.93 -24.08 10.02
C GLY A 50 -41.20 -22.73 10.65
N LEU A 51 -42.15 -22.72 11.61
CA LEU A 51 -42.44 -21.58 12.50
C LEU A 51 -41.14 -21.01 13.09
N VAL A 52 -40.89 -19.77 12.84
CA VAL A 52 -39.95 -18.98 13.66
C VAL A 52 -40.77 -17.91 14.36
N ALA A 53 -40.80 -18.00 15.69
CA ALA A 53 -41.50 -17.08 16.54
C ALA A 53 -40.92 -15.64 16.40
N ASP A 54 -41.83 -14.69 16.28
CA ASP A 54 -41.54 -13.24 16.36
C ASP A 54 -40.91 -12.93 17.74
N VAL A 55 -39.64 -12.52 17.72
CA VAL A 55 -38.99 -11.85 18.83
C VAL A 55 -39.01 -10.37 18.52
N PRO A 56 -39.72 -9.49 19.26
CA PRO A 56 -39.71 -8.07 19.03
C PRO A 56 -38.33 -7.52 19.43
N LEU A 57 -37.63 -6.95 18.47
CA LEU A 57 -36.46 -6.09 18.71
C LEU A 57 -36.94 -4.84 19.45
N SER A 58 -36.81 -4.82 20.79
CA SER A 58 -36.97 -3.60 21.56
C SER A 58 -35.84 -2.63 21.19
N ALA A 59 -36.23 -1.50 20.60
CA ALA A 59 -35.37 -0.33 20.43
C ALA A 59 -34.85 0.12 21.80
N ARG A 60 -33.63 -0.20 22.14
CA ARG A 60 -32.92 0.45 23.24
C ARG A 60 -32.60 1.87 22.80
N GLU A 61 -33.18 2.83 23.51
CA GLU A 61 -32.86 4.24 23.44
C GLU A 61 -31.36 4.46 23.53
N ILE A 62 -30.78 4.88 22.42
CA ILE A 62 -29.44 5.47 22.39
C ILE A 62 -29.65 6.91 22.91
N THR A 63 -29.37 7.12 24.17
CA THR A 63 -29.29 8.43 24.80
C THR A 63 -28.40 9.34 23.96
N LYS A 64 -28.99 10.43 23.47
CA LYS A 64 -28.32 11.59 22.86
C LYS A 64 -27.23 12.08 23.83
N ARG A 65 -25.99 11.74 23.60
CA ARG A 65 -24.84 12.49 24.09
C ARG A 65 -24.59 13.65 23.12
N GLY A 66 -24.39 14.80 23.71
CA GLY A 66 -24.41 16.12 23.14
C GLY A 66 -23.60 16.30 21.86
N SER A 67 -24.06 17.24 21.05
CA SER A 67 -23.40 17.79 19.89
C SER A 67 -22.02 18.33 20.25
N ALA A 68 -21.00 17.50 20.09
CA ALA A 68 -19.65 17.99 19.88
C ALA A 68 -19.53 18.22 18.36
N THR A 69 -19.21 19.44 17.99
CA THR A 69 -18.80 19.80 16.64
C THR A 69 -17.57 18.94 16.29
N ASP A 70 -17.80 17.86 15.54
CA ASP A 70 -16.76 16.97 15.04
C ASP A 70 -15.93 17.73 14.00
N SER A 71 -14.87 18.36 14.46
CA SER A 71 -13.74 18.71 13.60
C SER A 71 -12.92 17.43 13.40
N PRO A 72 -12.64 17.01 12.13
CA PRO A 72 -11.80 15.84 11.84
C PRO A 72 -10.30 16.09 12.11
N ASP A 73 -9.95 17.01 12.97
CA ASP A 73 -8.58 17.46 13.27
C ASP A 73 -7.82 16.57 14.27
N ARG A 74 -8.19 15.31 14.43
CA ARG A 74 -7.43 14.37 15.26
C ARG A 74 -6.58 13.38 14.44
N ALA A 75 -5.68 13.88 13.60
CA ALA A 75 -4.47 13.11 13.36
C ALA A 75 -3.69 13.10 14.69
N ALA A 76 -3.41 11.91 15.23
CA ALA A 76 -2.65 11.78 16.47
C ALA A 76 -1.25 12.37 16.29
N ALA A 77 -1.06 13.63 16.64
CA ALA A 77 0.27 14.23 16.73
C ALA A 77 0.96 13.71 17.98
N PRO A 78 2.30 13.51 17.98
CA PRO A 78 3.03 13.12 19.17
C PRO A 78 2.76 14.13 20.30
N THR A 79 2.30 13.61 21.43
CA THR A 79 2.19 14.45 22.63
C THR A 79 3.62 14.64 23.21
N PRO A 80 4.04 15.85 23.54
CA PRO A 80 5.36 16.05 24.14
C PRO A 80 5.59 15.09 25.31
N GLY A 81 6.64 14.24 25.21
CA GLY A 81 7.03 13.27 26.25
C GLY A 81 6.44 11.86 26.14
N LYS A 82 5.48 11.58 25.19
CA LYS A 82 5.00 10.22 24.91
C LYS A 82 5.16 9.91 23.42
N PRO A 83 5.99 8.95 23.02
CA PRO A 83 6.15 8.60 21.62
C PRO A 83 4.85 8.03 21.05
N LEU A 84 4.55 8.38 19.81
CA LEU A 84 3.44 7.80 19.04
C LEU A 84 3.75 6.33 18.75
N ARG A 85 2.87 5.45 19.17
CA ARG A 85 3.00 4.01 18.94
C ARG A 85 2.48 3.65 17.55
N ILE A 86 3.31 3.02 16.75
CA ILE A 86 2.99 2.72 15.36
C ILE A 86 3.28 1.26 14.99
N ILE A 87 2.51 0.74 14.03
CA ILE A 87 2.86 -0.43 13.23
C ILE A 87 3.15 0.06 11.82
N ILE A 88 4.27 -0.37 11.23
CA ILE A 88 4.64 -0.05 9.85
C ILE A 88 4.30 -1.23 8.97
N ASP A 89 3.34 -1.05 8.06
CA ASP A 89 3.01 -1.99 6.98
C ASP A 89 3.68 -1.50 5.68
N THR A 90 4.50 -2.33 5.03
CA THR A 90 5.49 -1.87 4.05
C THR A 90 5.86 -3.00 3.09
N ASP A 91 6.34 -2.68 1.90
CA ASP A 91 6.85 -3.65 0.92
C ASP A 91 8.34 -3.37 0.58
N PRO A 92 9.27 -3.56 1.56
CA PRO A 92 10.58 -2.96 1.61
C PRO A 92 11.34 -2.90 0.29
N GLY A 93 11.22 -1.72 -0.33
CA GLY A 93 11.96 -1.23 -1.48
C GLY A 93 12.98 -0.15 -1.08
N ILE A 94 13.38 0.68 -2.05
CA ILE A 94 14.44 1.69 -1.87
C ILE A 94 14.03 2.83 -0.92
N ASP A 95 12.82 3.35 -1.02
CA ASP A 95 12.31 4.45 -0.21
C ASP A 95 11.62 3.98 1.07
N ASP A 96 11.04 2.75 1.08
CA ASP A 96 10.67 2.04 2.31
C ASP A 96 11.84 1.92 3.28
N ALA A 97 13.04 1.61 2.77
CA ALA A 97 14.23 1.53 3.61
C ALA A 97 14.50 2.85 4.32
N MET A 98 14.31 4.00 3.64
CA MET A 98 14.46 5.32 4.26
C MET A 98 13.38 5.59 5.30
N ALA A 99 12.13 5.19 5.02
CA ALA A 99 10.99 5.31 5.93
C ALA A 99 11.20 4.49 7.21
N ILE A 100 11.60 3.22 7.06
CA ILE A 100 11.89 2.31 8.17
C ILE A 100 13.04 2.87 9.03
N PHE A 101 14.16 3.30 8.42
CA PHE A 101 15.26 3.89 9.14
C PHE A 101 14.86 5.18 9.88
N LEU A 102 14.10 6.06 9.22
CA LEU A 102 13.59 7.28 9.85
C LEU A 102 12.74 6.94 11.08
N ALA A 103 11.80 6.01 10.97
CA ALA A 103 10.94 5.61 12.07
C ALA A 103 11.72 5.02 13.24
N LEU A 104 12.67 4.09 12.95
CA LEU A 104 13.47 3.41 13.98
C LEU A 104 14.48 4.34 14.66
N ARG A 105 14.84 5.48 14.06
CA ARG A 105 15.79 6.48 14.58
C ARG A 105 15.11 7.70 15.19
N SER A 106 13.78 7.75 15.20
CA SER A 106 13.02 8.90 15.70
C SER A 106 12.43 8.64 17.08
N PRO A 107 12.87 9.36 18.13
CA PRO A 107 12.36 9.16 19.49
C PRO A 107 10.89 9.53 19.66
N GLU A 108 10.31 10.28 18.72
CA GLU A 108 8.88 10.62 18.68
C GLU A 108 8.00 9.42 18.32
N LEU A 109 8.60 8.34 17.79
CA LEU A 109 7.89 7.15 17.37
C LEU A 109 8.33 5.94 18.19
N LYS A 110 7.38 5.09 18.54
CA LYS A 110 7.62 3.73 19.06
C LYS A 110 7.09 2.74 18.05
N VAL A 111 7.97 2.10 17.30
CA VAL A 111 7.61 1.04 16.35
C VAL A 111 7.32 -0.23 17.13
N GLU A 112 6.08 -0.69 17.11
CA GLU A 112 5.60 -1.90 17.82
C GLU A 112 5.76 -3.17 16.95
N ALA A 113 5.66 -3.03 15.63
CA ALA A 113 5.91 -4.11 14.67
C ALA A 113 6.17 -3.55 13.26
N ILE A 114 6.82 -4.37 12.42
CA ILE A 114 6.92 -4.16 10.98
C ILE A 114 6.26 -5.34 10.28
N THR A 115 5.36 -5.07 9.33
CA THR A 115 4.55 -6.07 8.63
C THR A 115 4.80 -6.00 7.13
N PRO A 116 5.85 -6.70 6.62
CA PRO A 116 6.12 -6.71 5.17
C PRO A 116 4.99 -7.36 4.37
N VAL A 117 4.69 -6.76 3.22
CA VAL A 117 3.72 -7.23 2.22
C VAL A 117 4.41 -7.40 0.87
N CYS A 118 3.79 -8.12 -0.08
CA CYS A 118 4.21 -8.10 -1.47
C CYS A 118 3.83 -6.78 -2.14
N GLY A 119 4.68 -6.29 -3.04
CA GLY A 119 4.43 -5.06 -3.79
C GLY A 119 5.63 -4.75 -4.68
N ASN A 120 6.51 -3.86 -4.27
CA ASN A 120 7.73 -3.48 -5.00
C ASN A 120 8.49 -4.69 -5.56
N VAL A 121 8.59 -5.74 -4.74
CA VAL A 121 9.05 -7.08 -5.10
C VAL A 121 8.20 -8.13 -4.38
N PRO A 122 8.27 -9.42 -4.77
CA PRO A 122 7.57 -10.49 -4.04
C PRO A 122 7.96 -10.56 -2.56
N LEU A 123 7.06 -11.11 -1.71
CA LEU A 123 7.26 -11.22 -0.26
C LEU A 123 8.56 -11.96 0.12
N GLU A 124 9.00 -12.89 -0.73
CA GLU A 124 10.28 -13.61 -0.54
C GLU A 124 11.50 -12.69 -0.52
N PHE A 125 11.37 -11.44 -1.01
CA PHE A 125 12.38 -10.39 -0.92
C PHE A 125 12.01 -9.32 0.11
N THR A 126 10.74 -8.89 0.18
CA THR A 126 10.34 -7.82 1.11
C THR A 126 10.50 -8.23 2.56
N LEU A 127 10.19 -9.49 2.91
CA LEU A 127 10.35 -10.00 4.28
C LEU A 127 11.82 -10.03 4.73
N PRO A 128 12.76 -10.66 3.99
CA PRO A 128 14.18 -10.57 4.37
C PRO A 128 14.72 -9.14 4.38
N ASN A 129 14.24 -8.27 3.48
CA ASN A 129 14.64 -6.86 3.48
C ASN A 129 14.23 -6.16 4.79
N ALA A 130 12.99 -6.34 5.25
CA ALA A 130 12.54 -5.79 6.52
C ALA A 130 13.42 -6.26 7.69
N LEU A 131 13.74 -7.57 7.75
CA LEU A 131 14.60 -8.14 8.77
C LEU A 131 16.02 -7.52 8.72
N ARG A 132 16.59 -7.37 7.52
CA ARG A 132 17.91 -6.73 7.32
C ARG A 132 17.92 -5.28 7.81
N LEU A 133 16.89 -4.51 7.45
CA LEU A 133 16.80 -3.10 7.84
C LEU A 133 16.67 -2.93 9.36
N VAL A 134 15.91 -3.80 10.02
CA VAL A 134 15.78 -3.83 11.49
C VAL A 134 17.14 -4.16 12.15
N GLU A 135 17.87 -5.16 11.64
CA GLU A 135 19.22 -5.49 12.13
C GLU A 135 20.23 -4.36 11.94
N ILE A 136 20.23 -3.74 10.73
CA ILE A 136 21.11 -2.61 10.41
C ILE A 136 20.82 -1.42 11.34
N ALA A 137 19.56 -1.20 11.67
CA ALA A 137 19.14 -0.15 12.60
C ALA A 137 19.51 -0.48 14.07
N GLY A 138 19.92 -1.72 14.37
CA GLY A 138 20.20 -2.20 15.74
C GLY A 138 18.92 -2.33 16.58
N ARG A 139 17.76 -2.50 15.94
CA ARG A 139 16.43 -2.54 16.58
C ARG A 139 15.80 -3.95 16.50
N THR A 140 16.60 -4.96 16.85
CA THR A 140 16.16 -6.37 16.88
C THR A 140 15.09 -6.67 17.94
N ASP A 141 14.75 -5.68 18.76
CA ASP A 141 13.60 -5.66 19.65
C ASP A 141 12.26 -5.53 18.93
N VAL A 142 12.25 -4.99 17.71
CA VAL A 142 11.04 -4.78 16.91
C VAL A 142 10.69 -6.06 16.15
N PRO A 143 9.51 -6.68 16.43
CA PRO A 143 9.07 -7.88 15.73
C PRO A 143 8.76 -7.58 14.25
N VAL A 144 9.14 -8.52 13.38
CA VAL A 144 8.78 -8.52 11.96
C VAL A 144 7.88 -9.72 11.68
N ALA A 145 6.67 -9.48 11.17
CA ALA A 145 5.69 -10.52 10.87
C ALA A 145 5.42 -10.64 9.37
N ALA A 146 5.51 -11.84 8.82
CA ALA A 146 5.28 -12.08 7.39
C ALA A 146 3.83 -11.76 7.00
N GLY A 147 3.65 -10.97 5.94
CA GLY A 147 2.35 -10.59 5.42
C GLY A 147 1.89 -11.38 4.21
N ALA A 148 0.98 -10.78 3.45
CA ALA A 148 0.42 -11.36 2.25
C ALA A 148 1.47 -11.44 1.14
N SER A 149 1.53 -12.59 0.46
CA SER A 149 2.38 -12.82 -0.71
C SER A 149 1.68 -12.51 -2.04
N GLN A 150 0.38 -12.21 -1.99
CA GLN A 150 -0.46 -11.88 -3.15
C GLN A 150 -1.50 -10.83 -2.74
N PRO A 151 -1.95 -9.97 -3.67
CA PRO A 151 -3.12 -9.12 -3.50
C PRO A 151 -4.38 -9.95 -3.25
N LEU A 152 -5.47 -9.33 -2.78
CA LEU A 152 -6.73 -10.01 -2.46
C LEU A 152 -7.34 -10.76 -3.65
N LEU A 153 -7.40 -10.13 -4.82
CA LEU A 153 -8.08 -10.68 -5.99
C LEU A 153 -7.20 -10.72 -7.25
N ARG A 154 -6.21 -9.85 -7.34
CA ARG A 154 -5.43 -9.63 -8.57
C ARG A 154 -4.15 -10.45 -8.58
N ARG A 155 -3.55 -10.57 -9.77
CA ARG A 155 -2.16 -11.05 -9.87
C ARG A 155 -1.23 -9.95 -9.37
N LEU A 156 -0.20 -10.35 -8.64
CA LEU A 156 0.82 -9.42 -8.16
C LEU A 156 1.49 -8.69 -9.33
N ALA A 157 1.40 -7.38 -9.33
CA ALA A 157 2.26 -6.50 -10.11
C ALA A 157 3.44 -6.08 -9.24
N THR A 158 4.65 -6.01 -9.82
CA THR A 158 5.84 -5.58 -9.09
C THR A 158 6.51 -4.39 -9.76
N ALA A 159 7.29 -3.63 -8.98
CA ALA A 159 8.10 -2.51 -9.44
C ALA A 159 9.60 -2.84 -9.44
N SER A 160 9.99 -4.09 -9.75
CA SER A 160 11.39 -4.52 -9.79
C SER A 160 12.24 -3.68 -10.76
N HIS A 161 11.63 -3.10 -11.79
CA HIS A 161 12.30 -2.17 -12.71
C HIS A 161 12.70 -0.85 -12.02
N VAL A 162 11.99 -0.46 -10.95
CA VAL A 162 12.32 0.73 -10.12
C VAL A 162 13.23 0.33 -8.95
N HIS A 163 12.87 -0.72 -8.21
CA HIS A 163 13.52 -1.07 -6.94
C HIS A 163 14.67 -2.08 -7.08
N GLY A 164 14.93 -2.58 -8.31
CA GLY A 164 15.88 -3.67 -8.54
C GLY A 164 15.27 -5.03 -8.21
N ALA A 165 15.90 -6.11 -8.69
CA ALA A 165 15.37 -7.47 -8.55
C ALA A 165 15.19 -7.91 -7.08
N ASN A 166 16.04 -7.41 -6.18
CA ASN A 166 16.00 -7.73 -4.75
C ASN A 166 15.25 -6.69 -3.90
N GLY A 167 14.69 -5.63 -4.51
CA GLY A 167 14.01 -4.54 -3.84
C GLY A 167 14.93 -3.44 -3.29
N LEU A 168 16.22 -3.70 -3.05
CA LEU A 168 17.17 -2.75 -2.48
C LEU A 168 18.22 -2.28 -3.51
N ALA A 169 17.75 -1.92 -4.70
CA ALA A 169 18.56 -1.42 -5.82
C ALA A 169 19.66 -2.38 -6.30
N GLY A 170 19.56 -3.67 -6.00
CA GLY A 170 20.60 -4.65 -6.30
C GLY A 170 21.77 -4.65 -5.31
N VAL A 171 21.68 -3.89 -4.22
CA VAL A 171 22.70 -3.90 -3.16
C VAL A 171 22.60 -5.21 -2.37
N ASP A 172 23.72 -5.91 -2.26
CA ASP A 172 23.81 -7.11 -1.46
C ASP A 172 24.09 -6.75 0.02
N PHE A 173 23.17 -7.12 0.88
CA PHE A 173 23.35 -7.10 2.33
C PHE A 173 23.46 -8.53 2.87
N PRO A 174 24.16 -8.73 4.00
CA PRO A 174 24.21 -10.05 4.64
C PRO A 174 22.82 -10.60 4.91
N GLU A 175 22.71 -11.95 4.92
CA GLU A 175 21.47 -12.59 5.34
C GLU A 175 21.11 -12.21 6.78
N PRO A 176 19.82 -11.91 7.07
CA PRO A 176 19.41 -11.52 8.41
C PRO A 176 19.54 -12.69 9.39
N LYS A 177 20.03 -12.41 10.59
CA LYS A 177 20.16 -13.38 11.67
C LYS A 177 18.86 -13.56 12.45
N ILE A 178 18.11 -12.46 12.62
CA ILE A 178 16.77 -12.51 13.21
C ILE A 178 15.80 -13.22 12.27
N LYS A 179 14.76 -13.78 12.85
CA LYS A 179 13.71 -14.49 12.12
C LYS A 179 12.40 -13.74 12.29
N PRO A 180 11.46 -13.87 11.33
CA PRO A 180 10.13 -13.35 11.55
C PRO A 180 9.49 -14.05 12.73
N VAL A 181 8.58 -13.35 13.42
CA VAL A 181 7.73 -13.98 14.44
C VAL A 181 6.78 -14.98 13.80
N SER A 182 6.19 -15.87 14.61
CA SER A 182 5.31 -16.92 14.10
C SER A 182 3.93 -16.40 13.66
N GLU A 183 3.52 -15.26 14.18
CA GLU A 183 2.28 -14.59 13.78
C GLU A 183 2.42 -14.02 12.36
N THR A 184 1.35 -14.08 11.58
CA THR A 184 1.22 -13.36 10.32
C THR A 184 0.98 -11.86 10.55
N ALA A 185 1.22 -11.03 9.53
CA ALA A 185 0.99 -9.59 9.63
C ALA A 185 -0.45 -9.23 10.06
N PRO A 186 -1.53 -9.81 9.50
CA PRO A 186 -2.88 -9.55 9.98
C PRO A 186 -3.11 -9.98 11.44
N GLU A 187 -2.47 -11.06 11.89
CA GLU A 187 -2.60 -11.55 13.27
C GLU A 187 -1.91 -10.61 14.26
N ILE A 188 -0.67 -10.20 13.99
CA ILE A 188 0.06 -9.29 14.89
C ILE A 188 -0.58 -7.90 14.94
N ILE A 189 -1.09 -7.37 13.82
CA ILE A 189 -1.85 -6.12 13.79
C ILE A 189 -3.07 -6.23 14.71
N ARG A 190 -3.87 -7.28 14.54
CA ARG A 190 -5.07 -7.51 15.37
C ARG A 190 -4.72 -7.62 16.85
N ARG A 191 -3.72 -8.42 17.19
CA ARG A 191 -3.32 -8.61 18.61
C ARG A 191 -2.85 -7.30 19.23
N ILE A 192 -1.90 -6.60 18.60
CA ILE A 192 -1.33 -5.37 19.17
C ILE A 192 -2.40 -4.28 19.33
N VAL A 193 -3.30 -4.13 18.33
CA VAL A 193 -4.39 -3.15 18.41
C VAL A 193 -5.40 -3.53 19.50
N ARG A 194 -5.78 -4.81 19.64
CA ARG A 194 -6.70 -5.26 20.68
C ARG A 194 -6.13 -5.13 22.10
N GLU A 195 -4.84 -5.37 22.25
CA GLU A 195 -4.15 -5.17 23.54
C GLU A 195 -4.00 -3.69 23.91
N ASN A 196 -4.09 -2.77 22.94
CA ASN A 196 -3.86 -1.34 23.12
C ASN A 196 -4.88 -0.49 22.34
N PRO A 197 -6.20 -0.60 22.65
CA PRO A 197 -7.23 0.10 21.90
C PRO A 197 -7.07 1.61 21.99
N GLY A 198 -7.13 2.29 20.85
CA GLY A 198 -6.97 3.74 20.75
C GLY A 198 -5.53 4.25 20.82
N GLU A 199 -4.52 3.37 20.90
CA GLU A 199 -3.12 3.78 21.05
C GLU A 199 -2.24 3.52 19.82
N ILE A 200 -2.64 2.63 18.92
CA ILE A 200 -1.80 2.16 17.82
C ILE A 200 -2.22 2.82 16.50
N THR A 201 -1.37 3.65 15.96
CA THR A 201 -1.52 4.21 14.61
C THR A 201 -0.90 3.26 13.58
N LEU A 202 -1.63 2.98 12.50
CA LEU A 202 -1.06 2.22 11.37
C LEU A 202 -0.41 3.18 10.38
N VAL A 203 0.78 2.81 9.92
CA VAL A 203 1.52 3.51 8.88
C VAL A 203 1.72 2.52 7.74
N ALA A 204 0.87 2.59 6.72
CA ALA A 204 0.91 1.67 5.60
C ALA A 204 1.53 2.37 4.39
N VAL A 205 2.74 1.95 4.02
CA VAL A 205 3.51 2.54 2.92
C VAL A 205 3.67 1.57 1.74
N GLY A 206 3.10 0.38 1.82
CA GLY A 206 2.94 -0.59 0.75
C GLY A 206 1.48 -0.83 0.38
N PRO A 207 1.19 -1.84 -0.48
CA PRO A 207 -0.16 -2.28 -0.79
C PRO A 207 -0.94 -2.66 0.48
N LEU A 208 -2.20 -2.23 0.58
CA LEU A 208 -2.99 -2.27 1.82
C LEU A 208 -3.54 -3.66 2.19
N THR A 209 -3.04 -4.73 1.57
CA THR A 209 -3.53 -6.10 1.70
C THR A 209 -3.54 -6.60 3.14
N ASN A 210 -2.44 -6.40 3.90
CA ASN A 210 -2.36 -6.85 5.30
C ASN A 210 -3.37 -6.13 6.19
N VAL A 211 -3.50 -4.80 6.03
CA VAL A 211 -4.44 -3.97 6.79
C VAL A 211 -5.88 -4.39 6.48
N ALA A 212 -6.21 -4.58 5.20
CA ALA A 212 -7.53 -5.03 4.78
C ALA A 212 -7.87 -6.42 5.33
N LEU A 213 -6.93 -7.37 5.30
CA LEU A 213 -7.10 -8.69 5.89
C LEU A 213 -7.32 -8.64 7.40
N ALA A 214 -6.58 -7.79 8.13
CA ALA A 214 -6.78 -7.59 9.56
C ALA A 214 -8.19 -7.06 9.87
N LEU A 215 -8.64 -6.02 9.14
CA LEU A 215 -9.96 -5.43 9.29
C LEU A 215 -11.09 -6.38 8.89
N ARG A 216 -10.91 -7.21 7.86
CA ARG A 216 -11.91 -8.19 7.43
C ARG A 216 -12.02 -9.37 8.40
N ALA A 217 -10.88 -9.80 8.96
CA ALA A 217 -10.88 -10.86 9.99
C ALA A 217 -11.44 -10.39 11.34
N ASP A 218 -11.42 -9.08 11.59
CA ASP A 218 -11.83 -8.47 12.85
C ASP A 218 -12.36 -7.04 12.62
N PRO A 219 -13.63 -6.88 12.23
CA PRO A 219 -14.22 -5.57 11.92
C PRO A 219 -14.26 -4.58 13.11
N GLU A 220 -14.19 -5.07 14.35
CA GLU A 220 -14.18 -4.22 15.56
C GLU A 220 -12.88 -3.40 15.66
N LEU A 221 -11.80 -3.81 14.99
CA LEU A 221 -10.54 -3.05 14.96
C LEU A 221 -10.72 -1.62 14.46
N ALA A 222 -11.68 -1.40 13.55
CA ALA A 222 -11.97 -0.06 13.04
C ALA A 222 -12.30 0.95 14.14
N GLY A 223 -12.94 0.52 15.22
CA GLY A 223 -13.22 1.34 16.39
C GLY A 223 -12.05 1.49 17.38
N MET A 224 -11.00 0.70 17.20
CA MET A 224 -9.83 0.64 18.10
C MET A 224 -8.59 1.34 17.52
N ILE A 225 -8.53 1.52 16.20
CA ILE A 225 -7.42 2.19 15.51
C ILE A 225 -7.69 3.69 15.48
N PRO A 226 -6.87 4.54 16.14
CA PRO A 226 -7.11 5.97 16.21
C PRO A 226 -6.84 6.69 14.90
N ALA A 227 -5.90 6.18 14.07
CA ALA A 227 -5.58 6.74 12.76
C ALA A 227 -4.82 5.74 11.88
N ILE A 228 -4.95 5.94 10.56
CA ILE A 228 -4.11 5.30 9.55
C ILE A 228 -3.48 6.40 8.70
N THR A 229 -2.15 6.32 8.50
CA THR A 229 -1.45 7.13 7.50
C THR A 229 -0.98 6.21 6.40
N ILE A 230 -1.35 6.49 5.15
CA ILE A 230 -0.93 5.72 4.00
C ILE A 230 0.01 6.53 3.10
N MET A 231 1.01 5.87 2.52
CA MET A 231 1.60 6.33 1.27
C MET A 231 0.85 5.62 0.14
N GLY A 232 0.18 6.39 -0.69
CA GLY A 232 -0.60 5.84 -1.81
C GLY A 232 -1.59 6.82 -2.39
N GLY A 233 -2.06 6.49 -3.59
CA GLY A 233 -3.04 7.28 -4.31
C GLY A 233 -2.53 8.60 -4.87
N SER A 234 -3.42 9.28 -5.57
CA SER A 234 -3.18 10.62 -6.16
C SER A 234 -4.50 11.26 -6.54
N LEU A 235 -4.59 12.58 -6.48
CA LEU A 235 -5.72 13.35 -7.02
C LEU A 235 -5.49 13.76 -8.48
N SER A 236 -4.28 13.58 -9.03
CA SER A 236 -3.87 14.17 -10.31
C SER A 236 -3.17 13.20 -11.26
N GLY A 237 -3.45 11.90 -11.17
CA GLY A 237 -2.86 10.89 -12.04
C GLY A 237 -1.93 9.93 -11.31
N GLY A 238 -1.40 8.94 -12.02
CA GLY A 238 -0.65 7.83 -11.45
C GLY A 238 0.83 7.79 -11.85
N ASN A 239 1.52 6.76 -11.36
CA ASN A 239 2.92 6.45 -11.69
C ASN A 239 3.08 5.05 -12.32
N ILE A 240 2.13 4.14 -12.10
CA ILE A 240 2.14 2.81 -12.74
C ILE A 240 1.23 2.77 -13.97
N THR A 241 0.10 3.45 -13.91
CA THR A 241 -0.76 3.78 -15.05
C THR A 241 -0.98 5.29 -15.08
N PRO A 242 -1.51 5.89 -16.16
CA PRO A 242 -1.87 7.31 -16.14
C PRO A 242 -2.87 7.70 -15.04
N ALA A 243 -3.63 6.74 -14.50
CA ALA A 243 -4.67 6.95 -13.52
C ALA A 243 -4.27 6.57 -12.09
N ALA A 244 -3.50 5.49 -11.92
CA ALA A 244 -3.30 4.85 -10.63
C ALA A 244 -1.88 5.00 -10.09
N GLU A 245 -1.78 5.21 -8.78
CA GLU A 245 -0.57 5.06 -7.99
C GLU A 245 -0.32 3.57 -7.69
N PHE A 246 0.95 3.19 -7.58
CA PHE A 246 1.40 1.79 -7.55
C PHE A 246 0.80 0.97 -6.39
N ASN A 247 0.84 1.47 -5.16
CA ASN A 247 0.35 0.72 -3.99
C ASN A 247 -1.15 0.39 -4.11
N LEU A 248 -1.94 1.36 -4.58
CA LEU A 248 -3.36 1.18 -4.78
C LEU A 248 -3.67 0.37 -6.04
N TYR A 249 -2.81 0.45 -7.07
CA TYR A 249 -2.93 -0.39 -8.26
C TYR A 249 -2.68 -1.87 -7.97
N VAL A 250 -1.74 -2.17 -7.08
CA VAL A 250 -1.42 -3.57 -6.71
C VAL A 250 -2.61 -4.26 -6.07
N ASP A 251 -3.32 -3.58 -5.15
CA ASP A 251 -4.51 -4.14 -4.48
C ASP A 251 -5.60 -3.08 -4.26
N PRO A 252 -6.34 -2.71 -5.33
CA PRO A 252 -7.41 -1.71 -5.22
C PRO A 252 -8.54 -2.15 -4.29
N GLU A 253 -8.83 -3.44 -4.25
CA GLU A 253 -9.86 -4.02 -3.38
C GLU A 253 -9.48 -3.87 -1.90
N ALA A 254 -8.23 -4.11 -1.54
CA ALA A 254 -7.73 -3.85 -0.20
C ALA A 254 -7.78 -2.35 0.15
N ALA A 255 -7.36 -1.51 -0.79
CA ALA A 255 -7.43 -0.06 -0.61
C ALA A 255 -8.86 0.40 -0.33
N ARG A 256 -9.84 -0.05 -1.12
CA ARG A 256 -11.25 0.26 -0.92
C ARG A 256 -11.73 -0.16 0.47
N ILE A 257 -11.38 -1.36 0.93
CA ILE A 257 -11.75 -1.84 2.29
C ILE A 257 -11.21 -0.87 3.36
N VAL A 258 -9.98 -0.39 3.21
CA VAL A 258 -9.36 0.52 4.20
C VAL A 258 -10.01 1.91 4.17
N PHE A 259 -10.29 2.47 2.98
CA PHE A 259 -10.97 3.77 2.85
C PHE A 259 -12.42 3.74 3.37
N ASP A 260 -13.10 2.59 3.24
CA ASP A 260 -14.49 2.39 3.71
C ASP A 260 -14.56 2.03 5.21
N ALA A 261 -13.43 1.81 5.88
CA ALA A 261 -13.41 1.36 7.28
C ALA A 261 -13.83 2.42 8.31
N ASN A 262 -14.08 3.66 7.90
CA ASN A 262 -14.40 4.80 8.80
C ASN A 262 -13.34 5.06 9.88
N ILE A 263 -12.10 4.72 9.63
CA ILE A 263 -10.96 5.06 10.48
C ILE A 263 -10.42 6.42 10.00
N PRO A 264 -10.02 7.34 10.90
CA PRO A 264 -9.34 8.57 10.50
C PRO A 264 -8.13 8.25 9.62
N LEU A 265 -8.18 8.64 8.35
CA LEU A 265 -7.18 8.28 7.35
C LEU A 265 -6.48 9.52 6.80
N THR A 266 -5.14 9.49 6.76
CA THR A 266 -4.32 10.47 6.05
C THR A 266 -3.73 9.83 4.81
N MET A 267 -4.06 10.36 3.63
CA MET A 267 -3.50 9.96 2.34
C MET A 267 -2.34 10.87 1.95
N VAL A 268 -1.13 10.31 1.87
CA VAL A 268 0.08 10.98 1.41
C VAL A 268 0.38 10.48 -0.01
N GLY A 269 -0.26 11.10 -0.99
CA GLY A 269 -0.24 10.66 -2.39
C GLY A 269 0.86 11.31 -3.23
N LEU A 270 0.88 10.95 -4.53
CA LEU A 270 1.87 11.44 -5.49
C LEU A 270 1.86 12.97 -5.65
N ASP A 271 0.73 13.63 -5.40
CA ASP A 271 0.58 15.09 -5.47
C ASP A 271 1.61 15.84 -4.62
N VAL A 272 2.10 15.22 -3.57
CA VAL A 272 3.11 15.76 -2.65
C VAL A 272 4.41 15.00 -2.68
N THR A 273 4.39 13.66 -2.79
CA THR A 273 5.60 12.84 -2.70
C THR A 273 6.54 13.04 -3.88
N HIS A 274 6.03 13.30 -5.08
CA HIS A 274 6.84 13.66 -6.25
C HIS A 274 7.67 14.95 -6.10
N LYS A 275 7.39 15.76 -5.07
CA LYS A 275 8.14 16.98 -4.76
C LYS A 275 9.29 16.74 -3.78
N CYS A 276 9.35 15.56 -3.17
CA CYS A 276 10.35 15.17 -2.17
C CYS A 276 11.56 14.48 -2.84
N LEU A 277 12.36 15.26 -3.53
CA LEU A 277 13.42 14.79 -4.41
C LEU A 277 14.76 14.79 -3.69
N LEU A 278 15.33 13.61 -3.45
CA LEU A 278 16.66 13.45 -2.85
C LEU A 278 17.75 13.86 -3.83
N SER A 279 18.60 14.78 -3.40
CA SER A 279 19.72 15.29 -4.19
C SER A 279 20.98 14.43 -4.05
N GLU A 280 21.87 14.49 -5.04
CA GLU A 280 23.18 13.82 -4.95
C GLU A 280 24.01 14.30 -3.76
N GLN A 281 23.87 15.57 -3.36
CA GLN A 281 24.54 16.10 -2.18
C GLN A 281 24.07 15.40 -0.89
N GLN A 282 22.77 15.14 -0.76
CA GLN A 282 22.23 14.40 0.38
C GLN A 282 22.68 12.95 0.38
N ILE A 283 22.80 12.30 -0.80
CA ILE A 283 23.39 10.96 -0.91
C ILE A 283 24.85 10.97 -0.37
N LYS A 284 25.66 11.94 -0.78
CA LYS A 284 27.03 12.10 -0.27
C LYS A 284 27.08 12.31 1.24
N GLN A 285 26.11 13.01 1.83
CA GLN A 285 26.00 13.17 3.28
C GLN A 285 25.73 11.82 3.98
N LEU A 286 24.84 11.00 3.43
CA LEU A 286 24.57 9.65 3.93
C LEU A 286 25.82 8.76 3.85
N GLU A 287 26.54 8.80 2.72
CA GLU A 287 27.76 8.01 2.51
C GLU A 287 28.91 8.44 3.44
N ALA A 288 29.00 9.71 3.76
CA ALA A 288 30.08 10.25 4.60
C ALA A 288 29.91 9.96 6.09
N ALA A 289 28.70 9.65 6.56
CA ALA A 289 28.47 9.39 7.97
C ALA A 289 28.89 7.98 8.37
N ASN A 290 29.50 7.87 9.56
CA ASN A 290 30.09 6.62 10.04
C ASN A 290 29.14 5.87 11.00
N ASN A 291 27.96 5.46 10.48
CA ASN A 291 27.08 4.56 11.22
C ASN A 291 26.39 3.58 10.23
N PRO A 292 25.96 2.38 10.69
CA PRO A 292 25.42 1.34 9.83
C PRO A 292 24.18 1.77 9.02
N VAL A 293 23.29 2.56 9.62
CA VAL A 293 22.06 3.05 8.97
C VAL A 293 22.39 3.97 7.81
N SER A 294 23.24 4.96 8.04
CA SER A 294 23.63 5.92 7.03
C SER A 294 24.37 5.27 5.86
N GLN A 295 25.28 4.34 6.18
CA GLN A 295 26.03 3.60 5.16
C GLN A 295 25.12 2.72 4.32
N ALA A 296 24.13 2.06 4.92
CA ALA A 296 23.14 1.26 4.16
C ALA A 296 22.25 2.17 3.29
N ALA A 297 21.73 3.25 3.86
CA ALA A 297 20.95 4.25 3.14
C ALA A 297 21.73 4.85 1.97
N GLY A 298 22.97 5.24 2.20
CA GLY A 298 23.88 5.78 1.17
C GLY A 298 24.12 4.79 0.04
N LYS A 299 24.39 3.52 0.35
CA LYS A 299 24.59 2.46 -0.65
C LYS A 299 23.33 2.24 -1.52
N ILE A 300 22.15 2.14 -0.90
CA ILE A 300 20.87 1.97 -1.61
C ILE A 300 20.62 3.17 -2.53
N MET A 301 20.73 4.39 -1.99
CA MET A 301 20.47 5.60 -2.75
C MET A 301 21.51 5.84 -3.87
N ARG A 302 22.79 5.53 -3.62
CA ARG A 302 23.84 5.61 -4.64
C ARG A 302 23.58 4.62 -5.79
N ALA A 303 23.30 3.37 -5.47
CA ALA A 303 22.99 2.35 -6.48
C ALA A 303 21.76 2.73 -7.31
N THR A 304 20.74 3.29 -6.66
CA THR A 304 19.54 3.81 -7.33
C THR A 304 19.91 4.96 -8.27
N TYR A 305 20.64 5.95 -7.77
CA TYR A 305 21.08 7.12 -8.55
C TYR A 305 21.87 6.70 -9.80
N GLU A 306 22.85 5.83 -9.64
CA GLU A 306 23.69 5.35 -10.75
C GLU A 306 22.90 4.56 -11.78
N ARG A 307 21.92 3.75 -11.34
CA ARG A 307 21.07 2.97 -12.24
C ARG A 307 20.15 3.89 -13.06
N MET A 308 19.52 4.89 -12.43
CA MET A 308 18.65 5.86 -13.12
C MET A 308 19.45 6.76 -14.04
N SER A 309 20.67 7.21 -13.65
CA SER A 309 21.53 8.07 -14.47
C SER A 309 22.01 7.41 -15.75
N LYS A 310 22.11 6.08 -15.80
CA LYS A 310 22.47 5.36 -17.04
C LYS A 310 21.43 5.48 -18.15
N GLY A 311 20.20 5.84 -17.81
CA GLY A 311 19.12 6.11 -18.77
C GLY A 311 19.23 7.48 -19.48
N GLY A 312 20.16 8.35 -19.07
CA GLY A 312 20.41 9.67 -19.69
C GLY A 312 19.43 10.76 -19.24
N GLU A 313 18.55 10.49 -18.29
CA GLU A 313 17.64 11.47 -17.70
C GLU A 313 18.27 12.13 -16.46
N VAL A 314 17.80 13.34 -16.12
CA VAL A 314 18.18 14.00 -14.87
C VAL A 314 17.69 13.13 -13.71
N THR A 315 18.64 12.58 -12.95
CA THR A 315 18.32 11.62 -11.90
C THR A 315 17.81 12.33 -10.66
N VAL A 316 16.56 12.10 -10.36
CA VAL A 316 15.92 12.50 -9.11
C VAL A 316 15.26 11.27 -8.47
N ILE A 317 15.45 11.09 -7.18
CA ILE A 317 14.86 9.99 -6.42
C ILE A 317 13.80 10.59 -5.51
N ALA A 318 12.54 10.31 -5.80
CA ALA A 318 11.46 10.71 -4.91
C ALA A 318 11.44 9.79 -3.68
N LEU A 319 11.32 10.38 -2.49
CA LEU A 319 11.17 9.66 -1.24
C LEU A 319 9.69 9.69 -0.81
N HIS A 320 8.93 8.74 -1.34
CA HIS A 320 7.49 8.67 -1.13
C HIS A 320 7.17 8.31 0.34
N ASP A 321 7.64 7.18 0.81
CA ASP A 321 7.29 6.59 2.10
C ASP A 321 7.86 7.36 3.29
N ALA A 322 9.08 7.87 3.11
CA ALA A 322 9.71 8.68 4.15
C ALA A 322 8.90 9.94 4.49
N LEU A 323 8.15 10.51 3.50
CA LEU A 323 7.25 11.63 3.74
C LEU A 323 6.06 11.24 4.62
N ALA A 324 5.47 10.05 4.37
CA ALA A 324 4.36 9.55 5.19
C ALA A 324 4.79 9.38 6.65
N VAL A 325 5.96 8.78 6.90
CA VAL A 325 6.52 8.65 8.26
C VAL A 325 6.87 10.02 8.85
N ALA A 326 7.51 10.91 8.09
CA ALA A 326 7.87 12.25 8.55
C ALA A 326 6.65 13.08 8.98
N SER A 327 5.50 12.89 8.31
CA SER A 327 4.25 13.58 8.65
C SER A 327 3.69 13.24 10.03
N LEU A 328 4.10 12.12 10.61
CA LEU A 328 3.76 11.73 11.97
C LEU A 328 4.72 12.35 13.00
N ILE A 329 5.97 12.56 12.62
CA ILE A 329 7.00 13.16 13.48
C ILE A 329 6.80 14.68 13.51
N ASP A 330 6.63 15.27 12.34
CA ASP A 330 6.43 16.69 12.11
C ASP A 330 5.18 16.92 11.23
N PRO A 331 3.99 17.12 11.84
CA PRO A 331 2.77 17.34 11.07
C PRO A 331 2.81 18.55 10.12
N GLY A 332 3.72 19.50 10.37
CA GLY A 332 3.90 20.68 9.52
C GLY A 332 4.64 20.42 8.19
N VAL A 333 5.15 19.21 7.98
CA VAL A 333 5.80 18.85 6.70
C VAL A 333 4.82 18.75 5.54
N ILE A 334 3.52 18.48 5.83
CA ILE A 334 2.45 18.42 4.83
C ILE A 334 1.29 19.36 5.19
N THR A 335 0.63 19.88 4.16
CA THR A 335 -0.68 20.56 4.30
C THR A 335 -1.78 19.59 3.88
N ARG A 336 -2.80 19.41 4.72
CA ARG A 336 -3.90 18.49 4.52
C ARG A 336 -5.20 19.20 4.20
N LYS A 337 -6.06 18.54 3.42
CA LYS A 337 -7.43 18.97 3.16
C LYS A 337 -8.37 17.76 3.23
N ASN A 338 -9.58 17.97 3.73
CA ASN A 338 -10.59 16.92 3.80
C ASN A 338 -11.14 16.60 2.42
N TYR A 339 -11.20 15.32 2.08
CA TYR A 339 -11.77 14.78 0.85
C TYR A 339 -12.68 13.60 1.15
N TYR A 340 -13.71 13.43 0.35
CA TYR A 340 -14.29 12.12 0.13
C TYR A 340 -13.52 11.45 -1.00
N VAL A 341 -12.93 10.31 -0.72
CA VAL A 341 -12.08 9.57 -1.66
C VAL A 341 -12.71 8.21 -1.93
N GLU A 342 -12.88 7.90 -3.20
CA GLU A 342 -13.24 6.57 -3.70
C GLU A 342 -12.05 5.93 -4.38
N VAL A 343 -11.93 4.60 -4.27
CA VAL A 343 -10.93 3.80 -5.00
C VAL A 343 -11.63 3.05 -6.11
N GLU A 344 -11.19 3.25 -7.34
CA GLU A 344 -11.70 2.54 -8.51
C GLU A 344 -11.21 1.09 -8.53
N THR A 345 -12.13 0.13 -8.60
CA THR A 345 -11.81 -1.30 -8.54
C THR A 345 -12.24 -2.10 -9.77
N GLU A 346 -13.03 -1.55 -10.68
CA GLU A 346 -13.66 -2.31 -11.78
C GLU A 346 -13.11 -1.93 -13.17
N GLY A 347 -12.62 -0.69 -13.31
CA GLY A 347 -12.17 -0.17 -14.58
C GLY A 347 -10.89 -0.85 -15.08
N GLU A 348 -10.86 -1.29 -16.34
CA GLU A 348 -9.67 -1.90 -16.94
C GLU A 348 -8.45 -0.96 -16.91
N TRP A 349 -8.66 0.35 -17.14
CA TRP A 349 -7.62 1.37 -17.26
C TRP A 349 -7.47 2.26 -16.04
N THR A 350 -8.47 2.25 -15.16
CA THR A 350 -8.58 3.14 -14.00
C THR A 350 -8.51 2.42 -12.66
N ALA A 351 -8.43 1.09 -12.65
CA ALA A 351 -8.30 0.33 -11.42
C ALA A 351 -7.11 0.82 -10.58
N GLY A 352 -7.37 1.13 -9.31
CA GLY A 352 -6.42 1.75 -8.39
C GLY A 352 -6.39 3.28 -8.42
N GLU A 353 -7.16 3.94 -9.31
CA GLU A 353 -7.33 5.38 -9.29
C GLU A 353 -8.04 5.83 -8.01
N THR A 354 -7.60 6.94 -7.44
CA THR A 354 -8.28 7.60 -6.32
C THR A 354 -9.02 8.83 -6.81
N LEU A 355 -10.34 8.81 -6.63
CA LEU A 355 -11.25 9.88 -7.01
C LEU A 355 -11.59 10.72 -5.78
N GLY A 356 -11.08 11.94 -5.70
CA GLY A 356 -11.26 12.82 -4.55
C GLY A 356 -12.25 13.95 -4.78
N TRP A 357 -13.15 14.17 -3.81
CA TRP A 357 -14.08 15.30 -3.77
C TRP A 357 -13.87 16.14 -2.52
N ASP A 358 -13.74 17.43 -2.70
CA ASP A 358 -13.53 18.41 -1.61
C ASP A 358 -14.82 19.14 -1.17
N GLY A 359 -15.99 18.69 -1.64
CA GLY A 359 -17.27 19.29 -1.38
C GLY A 359 -17.62 20.52 -2.23
N SER A 360 -16.74 20.94 -3.14
CA SER A 360 -16.98 22.12 -4.01
C SER A 360 -18.04 21.87 -5.08
N ARG A 361 -18.34 20.59 -5.40
CA ARG A 361 -19.36 20.20 -6.36
C ARG A 361 -20.13 18.99 -5.84
N PRO A 362 -21.46 18.90 -6.09
CA PRO A 362 -22.22 17.71 -5.74
C PRO A 362 -21.80 16.51 -6.59
N ILE A 363 -21.70 15.34 -5.95
CA ILE A 363 -21.53 14.07 -6.66
C ILE A 363 -22.91 13.57 -7.06
N ARG A 364 -23.06 13.20 -8.31
CA ARG A 364 -24.29 12.63 -8.83
C ARG A 364 -23.98 11.26 -9.43
N ARG A 365 -24.64 10.21 -8.92
CA ARG A 365 -24.64 8.90 -9.59
C ARG A 365 -25.79 8.88 -10.61
N SER A 366 -25.50 8.55 -11.85
CA SER A 366 -26.54 8.23 -12.84
C SER A 366 -27.31 6.99 -12.37
N ALA A 367 -28.63 6.99 -12.57
CA ALA A 367 -29.43 5.79 -12.36
C ALA A 367 -29.02 4.70 -13.38
N PRO A 368 -29.13 3.39 -13.04
CA PRO A 368 -28.92 2.33 -14.01
C PRO A 368 -29.85 2.50 -15.21
N MET A 369 -29.34 2.40 -16.41
CA MET A 369 -30.02 2.68 -17.69
C MET A 369 -30.99 1.56 -18.12
N GLU A 370 -31.84 1.05 -17.24
CA GLU A 370 -32.71 -0.10 -17.56
C GLU A 370 -34.24 0.18 -17.63
N THR A 371 -34.70 1.43 -17.57
CA THR A 371 -36.15 1.69 -17.64
C THR A 371 -36.51 2.75 -18.64
N SER A 372 -37.56 2.46 -19.46
CA SER A 372 -38.24 3.40 -20.34
C SER A 372 -39.08 4.48 -19.60
N ALA A 373 -38.96 4.57 -18.30
CA ALA A 373 -39.58 5.62 -17.49
C ALA A 373 -38.65 6.86 -17.42
N PRO A 374 -39.18 8.09 -17.28
CA PRO A 374 -38.35 9.27 -17.05
C PRO A 374 -37.45 9.05 -15.84
N GLU A 375 -36.14 9.13 -16.06
CA GLU A 375 -35.17 8.91 -14.99
C GLU A 375 -35.46 9.83 -13.82
N PRO A 376 -35.46 9.31 -12.57
CA PRO A 376 -35.46 10.18 -11.39
C PRO A 376 -34.19 11.03 -11.43
N PRO A 377 -34.20 12.26 -10.90
CA PRO A 377 -32.98 13.05 -10.81
C PRO A 377 -31.89 12.24 -10.11
N PRO A 378 -30.65 12.28 -10.62
CA PRO A 378 -29.56 11.51 -10.02
C PRO A 378 -29.44 11.82 -8.53
N ALA A 379 -29.38 10.76 -7.72
CA ALA A 379 -29.26 10.92 -6.26
C ALA A 379 -27.97 11.67 -5.94
N GLU A 380 -28.07 12.77 -5.22
CA GLU A 380 -26.90 13.47 -4.69
C GLU A 380 -26.32 12.67 -3.52
N ILE A 381 -25.01 12.39 -3.58
CA ILE A 381 -24.28 11.77 -2.48
C ILE A 381 -23.92 12.90 -1.51
N PRO A 382 -24.34 12.82 -0.24
CA PRO A 382 -23.95 13.82 0.75
C PRO A 382 -22.42 13.84 0.90
N TYR A 383 -21.83 15.03 0.85
CA TYR A 383 -20.40 15.18 1.12
C TYR A 383 -20.11 14.83 2.57
N LYS A 384 -19.40 13.72 2.77
CA LYS A 384 -18.86 13.29 4.06
C LYS A 384 -17.42 12.85 3.83
N PRO A 385 -16.43 13.65 4.18
CA PRO A 385 -15.04 13.29 3.99
C PRO A 385 -14.69 12.02 4.77
N ASN A 386 -13.95 11.11 4.11
CA ASN A 386 -13.41 9.88 4.70
C ASN A 386 -11.88 9.91 4.80
N ALA A 387 -11.22 10.93 4.23
CA ALA A 387 -9.78 11.05 4.27
C ALA A 387 -9.32 12.51 4.39
N GLN A 388 -8.19 12.70 5.06
CA GLN A 388 -7.35 13.89 4.95
C GLN A 388 -6.31 13.65 3.87
N VAL A 389 -6.36 14.38 2.77
CA VAL A 389 -5.41 14.24 1.67
C VAL A 389 -4.34 15.31 1.78
N ALA A 390 -3.07 14.90 1.68
CA ALA A 390 -1.95 15.83 1.60
C ALA A 390 -1.97 16.54 0.25
N VAL A 391 -2.12 17.87 0.26
CA VAL A 391 -2.21 18.72 -0.94
C VAL A 391 -1.03 19.68 -1.07
N GLY A 392 -0.21 19.80 -0.04
CA GLY A 392 1.02 20.59 -0.01
C GLY A 392 2.09 19.91 0.81
N VAL A 393 3.33 20.22 0.51
CA VAL A 393 4.53 19.67 1.19
C VAL A 393 5.62 20.72 1.29
N ASP A 394 6.41 20.66 2.34
CA ASP A 394 7.68 21.36 2.53
C ASP A 394 8.83 20.32 2.44
N PRO A 395 9.45 20.16 1.27
CA PRO A 395 10.53 19.20 1.08
C PRO A 395 11.77 19.50 1.93
N ASP A 396 12.11 20.78 2.16
CA ASP A 396 13.25 21.14 2.99
C ASP A 396 13.06 20.66 4.43
N ARG A 397 11.84 20.78 4.93
CA ARG A 397 11.47 20.30 6.26
C ARG A 397 11.61 18.77 6.37
N LEU A 398 11.21 18.03 5.32
CA LEU A 398 11.45 16.59 5.25
C LEU A 398 12.93 16.25 5.34
N PHE A 399 13.76 16.86 4.48
CA PHE A 399 15.17 16.51 4.42
C PHE A 399 15.97 17.01 5.63
N ASN A 400 15.58 18.13 6.23
CA ASN A 400 16.14 18.63 7.49
C ASN A 400 15.79 17.70 8.68
N LEU A 401 14.73 16.91 8.59
CA LEU A 401 14.41 15.86 9.55
C LEU A 401 15.15 14.56 9.21
N LEU A 402 15.03 14.07 7.98
CA LEU A 402 15.51 12.76 7.55
C LEU A 402 17.02 12.63 7.64
N ILE A 403 17.77 13.54 7.01
CA ILE A 403 19.23 13.41 6.87
C ILE A 403 19.92 13.40 8.24
N PRO A 404 19.66 14.34 9.16
CA PRO A 404 20.25 14.29 10.51
C PRO A 404 19.92 13.03 11.29
N ARG A 405 18.68 12.50 11.17
CA ARG A 405 18.28 11.24 11.85
C ARG A 405 19.08 10.04 11.35
N LEU A 406 19.25 9.92 10.05
CA LEU A 406 19.99 8.80 9.46
C LEU A 406 21.48 8.92 9.70
N THR A 407 22.05 10.13 9.66
CA THR A 407 23.48 10.36 9.88
C THR A 407 23.90 10.33 11.36
N GLY A 408 22.95 10.36 12.28
CA GLY A 408 23.22 10.40 13.72
C GLY A 408 23.58 11.81 14.24
N ASN A 409 23.34 12.84 13.44
CA ASN A 409 23.59 14.25 13.76
C ASN A 409 22.34 14.98 14.27
N ALA A 410 21.27 14.24 14.59
CA ALA A 410 20.08 14.82 15.20
C ALA A 410 20.40 15.31 16.60
N ALA A 411 20.12 16.61 16.87
CA ALA A 411 20.26 17.23 18.17
C ALA A 411 19.20 16.71 19.16
#